data_2a53cdae8be03230a4ee6eb087063cca
#
_entry.id   2a53cdae8be03230a4ee6eb087063cca
#
_cell.length_a   1.000
_cell.length_b   1.000
_cell.length_c   1.000
_cell.angle_alpha   90.00
_cell.angle_beta   90.00
_cell.angle_gamma   90.00
#
_symmetry.space_group_name_H-M   'P 1'
#
loop_
_entity.id
_entity.type
_entity.pdbx_description
1 polymer ?
#
loop_
_entity_poly.entity_id
_entity_poly.type
_entity_poly.pdbx_seq_one_letter_code
_entity_poly.pdbx_strand_id
1 'polypeptide(L)'
;MRSPRNGMRQKHPAVMDIDGKAGWLHLTGGAQHSMMAWLNEFHKGEFHELKKAEVEKYDKDVFVILAEPEKRYWNGITEWSTNWGTHEWWQHDDIMEWFPHFDRYTLRYSEMIDQVPQVKHFLKLDNGLSDKMEALGEQYGFKCPYGIDKIRPRYKKDKDTIKIHETITPKFKKIVNDSAELKQKLEDYLAPDVWYYHKAK
;
A
#
# COMPACT_ATOMS: atom_id res chain seq x y z
N MET A 1 -20.62 -7.10 -20.09
CA MET A 1 -19.67 -6.47 -19.13
C MET A 1 -18.29 -7.05 -19.32
N ARG A 2 -17.26 -6.23 -19.55
CA ARG A 2 -15.90 -6.74 -19.60
C ARG A 2 -15.41 -6.92 -18.16
N SER A 3 -15.11 -8.17 -17.78
CA SER A 3 -14.43 -8.45 -16.52
C SER A 3 -13.21 -7.55 -16.38
N PRO A 4 -12.99 -6.91 -15.24
CA PRO A 4 -11.77 -6.13 -15.01
C PRO A 4 -10.59 -7.05 -15.28
N ARG A 5 -9.67 -6.59 -16.12
CA ARG A 5 -8.49 -7.37 -16.48
C ARG A 5 -7.71 -7.71 -15.21
N ASN A 6 -7.34 -8.96 -15.06
CA ASN A 6 -6.51 -9.52 -13.98
C ASN A 6 -5.13 -8.83 -13.77
N GLY A 7 -4.94 -7.62 -14.29
CA GLY A 7 -3.64 -6.97 -14.43
C GLY A 7 -3.13 -6.20 -13.22
N MET A 8 -3.93 -5.98 -12.18
CA MET A 8 -3.50 -5.14 -11.05
C MET A 8 -3.28 -5.89 -9.73
N ARG A 9 -3.51 -7.18 -9.69
CA ARG A 9 -3.16 -7.94 -8.50
C ARG A 9 -1.66 -8.17 -8.50
N GLN A 10 -0.95 -7.54 -7.60
CA GLN A 10 0.43 -7.89 -7.30
C GLN A 10 0.43 -9.35 -6.81
N LYS A 11 0.74 -10.28 -7.72
CA LYS A 11 0.67 -11.72 -7.43
C LYS A 11 1.77 -12.20 -6.49
N HIS A 12 2.84 -11.42 -6.38
CA HIS A 12 4.01 -11.75 -5.59
C HIS A 12 4.49 -10.51 -4.84
N PRO A 13 5.05 -10.68 -3.64
CA PRO A 13 5.66 -9.59 -2.93
C PRO A 13 6.84 -9.03 -3.75
N ALA A 14 6.87 -7.72 -3.92
CA ALA A 14 8.02 -7.02 -4.49
C ALA A 14 8.91 -6.54 -3.34
N VAL A 15 10.11 -7.07 -3.26
CA VAL A 15 11.13 -6.62 -2.30
C VAL A 15 12.20 -5.86 -3.07
N MET A 16 12.44 -4.63 -2.66
CA MET A 16 13.53 -3.80 -3.18
C MET A 16 14.74 -4.00 -2.28
N ASP A 17 15.80 -4.58 -2.82
CA ASP A 17 17.09 -4.62 -2.14
C ASP A 17 17.72 -3.23 -2.15
N ILE A 18 18.23 -2.78 -1.02
CA ILE A 18 18.90 -1.48 -0.86
C ILE A 18 20.36 -1.74 -0.54
N ASP A 19 21.22 -1.60 -1.54
CA ASP A 19 22.66 -1.67 -1.44
C ASP A 19 23.19 -3.00 -0.80
N GLY A 20 22.43 -4.09 -0.96
CA GLY A 20 22.77 -5.38 -0.33
C GLY A 20 22.71 -5.38 1.19
N LYS A 21 22.11 -4.37 1.81
CA LYS A 21 22.12 -4.15 3.27
C LYS A 21 20.79 -4.46 3.92
N ALA A 22 19.69 -4.06 3.30
CA ALA A 22 18.33 -4.31 3.78
C ALA A 22 17.36 -4.37 2.62
N GLY A 23 16.19 -4.99 2.83
CA GLY A 23 15.09 -5.01 1.87
C GLY A 23 13.95 -4.10 2.30
N TRP A 24 13.29 -3.50 1.32
CA TRP A 24 12.00 -2.84 1.52
C TRP A 24 10.90 -3.63 0.81
N LEU A 25 9.93 -4.13 1.58
CA LEU A 25 8.72 -4.72 1.02
C LEU A 25 7.81 -3.62 0.48
N HIS A 26 7.73 -3.56 -0.85
CA HIS A 26 6.90 -2.61 -1.55
C HIS A 26 5.43 -2.99 -1.47
N LEU A 27 4.64 -2.19 -0.76
CA LEU A 27 3.19 -2.34 -0.66
C LEU A 27 2.49 -1.15 -1.30
N THR A 28 1.52 -1.43 -2.15
CA THR A 28 0.64 -0.39 -2.72
C THR A 28 -0.08 0.36 -1.60
N GLY A 29 0.04 1.69 -1.59
CA GLY A 29 -0.52 2.56 -0.55
C GLY A 29 0.33 2.66 0.73
N GLY A 30 1.50 2.03 0.79
CA GLY A 30 2.47 2.14 1.88
C GLY A 30 3.65 3.06 1.53
N ALA A 31 3.39 4.37 1.31
CA ALA A 31 4.39 5.38 0.93
C ALA A 31 5.15 5.08 -0.39
N GLN A 32 4.61 4.24 -1.23
CA GLN A 32 5.24 3.73 -2.45
C GLN A 32 5.92 4.82 -3.29
N HIS A 33 5.21 5.89 -3.60
CA HIS A 33 5.74 6.97 -4.47
C HIS A 33 6.88 7.73 -3.78
N SER A 34 6.76 7.98 -2.49
CA SER A 34 7.80 8.67 -1.72
C SER A 34 9.05 7.80 -1.58
N MET A 35 8.88 6.50 -1.32
CA MET A 35 9.99 5.54 -1.26
C MET A 35 10.72 5.42 -2.60
N MET A 36 9.99 5.25 -3.69
CA MET A 36 10.61 5.17 -5.03
C MET A 36 11.33 6.46 -5.40
N ALA A 37 10.76 7.63 -5.06
CA ALA A 37 11.43 8.91 -5.28
C ALA A 37 12.71 9.01 -4.45
N TRP A 38 12.65 8.61 -3.18
CA TRP A 38 13.79 8.60 -2.26
C TRP A 38 14.91 7.67 -2.75
N LEU A 39 14.57 6.44 -3.15
CA LEU A 39 15.54 5.49 -3.71
C LEU A 39 16.21 6.04 -4.97
N ASN A 40 15.44 6.63 -5.88
CA ASN A 40 15.98 7.21 -7.09
C ASN A 40 16.87 8.44 -6.86
N GLU A 41 16.63 9.20 -5.81
CA GLU A 41 17.40 10.39 -5.49
C GLU A 41 18.71 10.05 -4.75
N PHE A 42 18.65 9.16 -3.76
CA PHE A 42 19.77 8.92 -2.84
C PHE A 42 20.46 7.58 -3.01
N HIS A 43 19.83 6.62 -3.69
CA HIS A 43 20.35 5.26 -3.91
C HIS A 43 20.38 4.89 -5.39
N LYS A 44 20.59 5.86 -6.25
CA LYS A 44 20.58 5.65 -7.71
C LYS A 44 21.65 4.63 -8.12
N GLY A 45 21.18 3.48 -8.63
CA GLY A 45 22.05 2.37 -9.01
C GLY A 45 22.42 1.42 -7.87
N GLU A 46 22.00 1.69 -6.65
CA GLU A 46 22.27 0.90 -5.44
C GLU A 46 21.03 0.17 -4.93
N PHE A 47 19.94 0.13 -5.72
CA PHE A 47 18.75 -0.62 -5.40
C PHE A 47 18.21 -1.35 -6.63
N HIS A 48 17.59 -2.50 -6.39
CA HIS A 48 16.92 -3.28 -7.43
C HIS A 48 15.79 -4.11 -6.85
N GLU A 49 14.81 -4.43 -7.69
CA GLU A 49 13.72 -5.33 -7.31
C GLU A 49 14.19 -6.78 -7.41
N LEU A 50 14.03 -7.52 -6.32
CA LEU A 50 14.34 -8.94 -6.25
C LEU A 50 13.29 -9.74 -7.02
N LYS A 51 13.73 -10.70 -7.84
CA LYS A 51 12.84 -11.69 -8.45
C LYS A 51 12.30 -12.62 -7.36
N LYS A 52 11.17 -13.28 -7.62
CA LYS A 52 10.54 -14.20 -6.67
C LYS A 52 11.53 -15.22 -6.07
N ALA A 53 12.32 -15.87 -6.90
CA ALA A 53 13.32 -16.85 -6.46
C ALA A 53 14.47 -16.25 -5.62
N GLU A 54 14.71 -14.94 -5.76
CA GLU A 54 15.69 -14.20 -4.98
C GLU A 54 15.11 -13.82 -3.63
N VAL A 55 13.83 -13.43 -3.57
CA VAL A 55 13.11 -13.15 -2.30
C VAL A 55 13.12 -14.37 -1.40
N GLU A 56 12.90 -15.58 -1.94
CA GLU A 56 12.91 -16.82 -1.16
C GLU A 56 14.27 -17.12 -0.53
N LYS A 57 15.36 -16.65 -1.14
CA LYS A 57 16.75 -16.85 -0.69
C LYS A 57 17.36 -15.63 -0.02
N TYR A 58 16.58 -14.55 0.09
CA TYR A 58 17.09 -13.30 0.63
C TYR A 58 17.40 -13.45 2.11
N ASP A 59 18.62 -13.13 2.52
CA ASP A 59 19.15 -13.35 3.86
C ASP A 59 19.22 -12.08 4.73
N LYS A 60 18.80 -10.93 4.16
CA LYS A 60 18.79 -9.66 4.88
C LYS A 60 17.41 -9.38 5.48
N ASP A 61 17.41 -8.57 6.51
CA ASP A 61 16.18 -8.09 7.11
C ASP A 61 15.41 -7.20 6.14
N VAL A 62 14.09 -7.34 6.16
CA VAL A 62 13.16 -6.56 5.34
C VAL A 62 12.35 -5.65 6.25
N PHE A 63 12.16 -4.41 5.83
CA PHE A 63 11.22 -3.51 6.46
C PHE A 63 10.01 -3.24 5.57
N VAL A 64 8.91 -2.83 6.19
CA VAL A 64 7.67 -2.48 5.51
C VAL A 64 7.09 -1.21 6.11
N ILE A 65 6.47 -0.38 5.26
CA ILE A 65 5.79 0.84 5.68
C ILE A 65 4.30 0.61 5.55
N LEU A 66 3.57 0.76 6.66
CA LEU A 66 2.15 0.48 6.77
C LEU A 66 1.36 1.78 6.95
N ALA A 67 0.49 2.07 5.99
CA ALA A 67 -0.56 3.07 6.18
C ALA A 67 -1.67 2.49 7.08
N GLU A 68 -2.46 3.35 7.68
CA GLU A 68 -3.65 2.95 8.42
C GLU A 68 -4.58 2.14 7.50
N PRO A 69 -5.00 0.90 7.92
CA PRO A 69 -5.63 -0.06 7.00
C PRO A 69 -6.92 0.42 6.35
N GLU A 70 -7.82 1.02 7.11
CA GLU A 70 -9.09 1.52 6.58
C GLU A 70 -8.85 2.70 5.61
N LYS A 71 -7.97 3.63 5.96
CA LYS A 71 -7.60 4.76 5.09
C LYS A 71 -7.00 4.27 3.77
N ARG A 72 -6.12 3.27 3.86
CA ARG A 72 -5.52 2.64 2.68
C ARG A 72 -6.59 1.97 1.80
N TYR A 73 -7.52 1.25 2.41
CA TYR A 73 -8.62 0.60 1.73
C TYR A 73 -9.44 1.60 0.91
N TRP A 74 -9.88 2.69 1.53
CA TRP A 74 -10.65 3.73 0.85
C TRP A 74 -9.86 4.46 -0.24
N ASN A 75 -8.55 4.65 -0.05
CA ASN A 75 -7.69 5.18 -1.10
C ASN A 75 -7.59 4.22 -2.29
N GLY A 76 -7.47 2.92 -2.04
CA GLY A 76 -7.47 1.89 -3.08
C GLY A 76 -8.76 1.88 -3.90
N ILE A 77 -9.92 1.99 -3.25
CA ILE A 77 -11.22 2.14 -3.93
C ILE A 77 -11.24 3.37 -4.82
N THR A 78 -10.73 4.51 -4.33
CA THR A 78 -10.66 5.75 -5.11
C THR A 78 -9.76 5.61 -6.33
N GLU A 79 -8.56 5.07 -6.17
CA GLU A 79 -7.62 4.84 -7.27
C GLU A 79 -8.21 3.89 -8.31
N TRP A 80 -8.84 2.83 -7.86
CA TRP A 80 -9.50 1.90 -8.75
C TRP A 80 -10.59 2.58 -9.57
N SER A 81 -11.47 3.34 -8.94
CA SER A 81 -12.57 4.06 -9.60
C SER A 81 -12.05 5.05 -10.64
N THR A 82 -10.91 5.69 -10.38
CA THR A 82 -10.28 6.65 -11.29
C THR A 82 -9.69 5.98 -12.52
N ASN A 83 -8.94 4.91 -12.32
CA ASN A 83 -8.18 4.26 -13.39
C ASN A 83 -9.06 3.49 -14.38
N TRP A 84 -10.27 3.10 -13.99
CA TRP A 84 -11.13 2.25 -14.81
C TRP A 84 -12.26 2.99 -15.52
N GLY A 85 -12.40 4.32 -15.31
CA GLY A 85 -13.37 5.16 -16.01
C GLY A 85 -14.84 4.69 -15.83
N THR A 86 -15.08 3.85 -14.83
CA THR A 86 -16.36 3.19 -14.61
C THR A 86 -17.26 4.04 -13.73
N HIS A 87 -17.50 5.27 -14.15
CA HIS A 87 -18.36 6.19 -13.39
C HIS A 87 -19.80 5.72 -13.26
N GLU A 88 -20.20 4.69 -14.01
CA GLU A 88 -21.59 4.25 -14.10
C GLU A 88 -21.93 3.10 -13.13
N TRP A 89 -20.99 2.21 -12.82
CA TRP A 89 -21.28 0.98 -12.06
C TRP A 89 -21.68 1.25 -10.60
N TRP A 90 -21.20 2.32 -9.99
CA TRP A 90 -21.54 2.71 -8.61
C TRP A 90 -22.88 3.48 -8.49
N GLN A 91 -23.57 3.69 -9.61
CA GLN A 91 -24.96 4.17 -9.64
C GLN A 91 -25.95 3.01 -9.48
N HIS A 92 -25.51 1.77 -9.62
CA HIS A 92 -26.34 0.59 -9.48
C HIS A 92 -26.48 0.19 -8.02
N ASP A 93 -27.66 -0.31 -7.65
CA ASP A 93 -27.97 -0.83 -6.29
C ASP A 93 -27.16 -2.08 -5.93
N ASP A 94 -26.41 -2.64 -6.87
CA ASP A 94 -25.64 -3.88 -6.78
C ASP A 94 -24.26 -3.71 -6.13
N ILE A 95 -24.00 -2.62 -5.40
CA ILE A 95 -22.74 -2.44 -4.66
C ILE A 95 -22.46 -3.63 -3.76
N MET A 96 -23.51 -4.28 -3.23
CA MET A 96 -23.40 -5.48 -2.41
C MET A 96 -22.81 -6.67 -3.15
N GLU A 97 -23.10 -6.83 -4.45
CA GLU A 97 -22.46 -7.87 -5.28
C GLU A 97 -21.01 -7.57 -5.59
N TRP A 98 -20.60 -6.31 -5.61
CA TRP A 98 -19.25 -5.88 -5.93
C TRP A 98 -18.34 -5.81 -4.71
N PHE A 99 -18.89 -5.70 -3.51
CA PHE A 99 -18.11 -5.61 -2.29
C PHE A 99 -17.10 -6.77 -2.13
N PRO A 100 -17.44 -8.05 -2.42
CA PRO A 100 -16.48 -9.14 -2.41
C PRO A 100 -15.35 -9.01 -3.45
N HIS A 101 -15.53 -8.13 -4.45
CA HIS A 101 -14.54 -7.92 -5.50
C HIS A 101 -13.59 -6.75 -5.21
N PHE A 102 -13.86 -5.93 -4.20
CA PHE A 102 -12.96 -4.87 -3.79
C PHE A 102 -11.65 -5.40 -3.19
N ASP A 103 -11.64 -6.61 -2.68
CA ASP A 103 -10.44 -7.32 -2.26
C ASP A 103 -9.41 -7.48 -3.38
N ARG A 104 -9.85 -7.54 -4.63
CA ARG A 104 -8.97 -7.65 -5.80
C ARG A 104 -8.14 -6.39 -6.05
N TYR A 105 -8.60 -5.25 -5.57
CA TYR A 105 -7.99 -3.93 -5.81
C TYR A 105 -7.30 -3.36 -4.58
N THR A 106 -7.68 -3.85 -3.42
CA THR A 106 -7.16 -3.41 -2.13
C THR A 106 -6.56 -4.59 -1.39
N LEU A 107 -5.53 -5.22 -1.99
CA LEU A 107 -4.83 -6.33 -1.37
C LEU A 107 -4.47 -6.03 0.08
N ARG A 108 -4.69 -7.00 0.95
CA ARG A 108 -4.28 -6.91 2.35
C ARG A 108 -2.77 -6.88 2.46
N TYR A 109 -2.26 -6.11 3.38
CA TYR A 109 -0.83 -6.13 3.72
C TYR A 109 -0.38 -7.51 4.19
N SER A 110 -1.22 -8.14 5.03
CA SER A 110 -0.97 -9.45 5.57
C SER A 110 -0.63 -10.46 4.49
N GLU A 111 -1.38 -10.48 3.39
CA GLU A 111 -1.15 -11.43 2.29
C GLU A 111 0.25 -11.30 1.67
N MET A 112 0.82 -10.11 1.68
CA MET A 112 2.17 -9.87 1.15
C MET A 112 3.24 -10.09 2.21
N ILE A 113 2.99 -9.65 3.44
CA ILE A 113 3.92 -9.78 4.55
C ILE A 113 4.14 -11.25 4.90
N ASP A 114 3.07 -12.05 4.91
CA ASP A 114 3.14 -13.49 5.23
C ASP A 114 3.98 -14.29 4.22
N GLN A 115 4.16 -13.76 3.00
CA GLN A 115 5.02 -14.37 1.99
C GLN A 115 6.51 -14.00 2.13
N VAL A 116 6.86 -13.06 3.03
CA VAL A 116 8.23 -12.56 3.20
C VAL A 116 8.63 -12.68 4.68
N PRO A 117 9.06 -13.87 5.13
CA PRO A 117 9.42 -14.12 6.53
C PRO A 117 10.59 -13.26 7.05
N GLN A 118 11.33 -12.64 6.13
CA GLN A 118 12.41 -11.70 6.44
C GLN A 118 11.92 -10.35 6.94
N VAL A 119 10.61 -10.05 6.89
CA VAL A 119 10.06 -8.79 7.43
C VAL A 119 10.23 -8.75 8.94
N LYS A 120 11.11 -7.88 9.41
CA LYS A 120 11.46 -7.68 10.83
C LYS A 120 11.01 -6.32 11.35
N HIS A 121 10.91 -5.32 10.48
CA HIS A 121 10.60 -3.96 10.88
C HIS A 121 9.29 -3.50 10.23
N PHE A 122 8.37 -3.10 11.09
CA PHE A 122 7.06 -2.57 10.72
C PHE A 122 7.03 -1.09 11.10
N LEU A 123 6.95 -0.21 10.10
CA LEU A 123 6.96 1.24 10.28
C LEU A 123 5.57 1.80 9.98
N LYS A 124 5.06 2.68 10.82
CA LYS A 124 3.84 3.43 10.51
C LYS A 124 4.12 4.57 9.54
N LEU A 125 3.23 4.72 8.58
CA LEU A 125 3.18 5.90 7.72
C LEU A 125 2.55 7.07 8.48
N ASP A 126 3.33 7.71 9.32
CA ASP A 126 2.96 8.84 10.16
C ASP A 126 4.05 9.94 10.12
N ASN A 127 3.87 10.97 10.92
CA ASN A 127 4.82 12.10 10.98
C ASN A 127 6.22 11.72 11.51
N GLY A 128 6.36 10.56 12.17
CA GLY A 128 7.63 10.05 12.68
C GLY A 128 8.36 9.12 11.70
N LEU A 129 7.84 8.91 10.48
CA LEU A 129 8.44 7.97 9.53
C LEU A 129 9.88 8.32 9.18
N SER A 130 10.20 9.61 9.06
CA SER A 130 11.57 10.06 8.75
C SER A 130 12.58 9.61 9.79
N ASP A 131 12.28 9.82 11.07
CA ASP A 131 13.17 9.44 12.17
C ASP A 131 13.36 7.93 12.26
N LYS A 132 12.28 7.17 11.98
CA LYS A 132 12.32 5.71 11.92
C LYS A 132 13.19 5.21 10.75
N MET A 133 13.12 5.87 9.60
CA MET A 133 13.95 5.56 8.44
C MET A 133 15.43 5.92 8.68
N GLU A 134 15.72 7.03 9.36
CA GLU A 134 17.07 7.37 9.77
C GLU A 134 17.66 6.31 10.71
N ALA A 135 16.91 5.90 11.73
CA ALA A 135 17.33 4.84 12.65
C ALA A 135 17.59 3.51 11.94
N LEU A 136 16.78 3.14 10.94
CA LEU A 136 17.06 1.96 10.11
C LEU A 136 18.31 2.16 9.25
N GLY A 137 18.50 3.34 8.67
CA GLY A 137 19.69 3.68 7.90
C GLY A 137 20.97 3.54 8.73
N GLU A 138 20.97 4.01 9.97
CA GLU A 138 22.08 3.83 10.92
C GLU A 138 22.29 2.35 11.25
N GLN A 139 21.22 1.62 11.55
CA GLN A 139 21.29 0.21 11.91
C GLN A 139 21.88 -0.66 10.79
N TYR A 140 21.50 -0.43 9.55
CA TYR A 140 21.91 -1.25 8.39
C TYR A 140 23.00 -0.61 7.53
N GLY A 141 23.40 0.61 7.82
CA GLY A 141 24.47 1.31 7.13
C GLY A 141 24.10 1.83 5.74
N PHE A 142 22.80 2.03 5.45
CA PHE A 142 22.39 2.74 4.24
C PHE A 142 22.14 4.23 4.53
N LYS A 143 22.40 5.06 3.53
CA LYS A 143 22.26 6.51 3.69
C LYS A 143 20.78 6.92 3.74
N CYS A 144 20.40 7.70 4.73
CA CYS A 144 19.08 8.32 4.83
C CYS A 144 19.22 9.83 5.10
N PRO A 145 19.81 10.61 4.15
CA PRO A 145 20.21 12.02 4.39
C PRO A 145 19.04 12.99 4.54
N TYR A 146 17.83 12.60 4.13
CA TYR A 146 16.62 13.39 4.27
C TYR A 146 15.46 12.47 4.65
N GLY A 147 14.54 13.00 5.46
CA GLY A 147 13.31 12.30 5.76
C GLY A 147 12.49 12.03 4.50
N ILE A 148 11.95 10.84 4.40
CA ILE A 148 11.13 10.41 3.28
C ILE A 148 9.89 11.30 3.07
N ASP A 149 9.37 11.92 4.12
CA ASP A 149 8.25 12.85 4.12
C ASP A 149 8.59 14.18 3.43
N LYS A 150 9.88 14.55 3.36
CA LYS A 150 10.36 15.75 2.64
C LYS A 150 10.43 15.54 1.15
N ILE A 151 10.48 14.30 0.70
CA ILE A 151 10.48 13.94 -0.71
C ILE A 151 9.04 13.88 -1.17
N ARG A 152 8.53 14.98 -1.67
CA ARG A 152 7.20 15.01 -2.28
C ARG A 152 7.28 14.45 -3.70
N PRO A 153 6.60 13.34 -3.99
CA PRO A 153 6.50 12.89 -5.37
C PRO A 153 5.86 14.02 -6.20
N ARG A 154 6.39 14.27 -7.40
CA ARG A 154 5.84 15.28 -8.32
C ARG A 154 4.47 14.89 -8.89
N TYR A 155 3.83 13.90 -8.29
CA TYR A 155 2.52 13.42 -8.69
C TYR A 155 1.45 14.46 -8.32
N LYS A 156 0.93 15.13 -9.34
CA LYS A 156 -0.29 15.94 -9.20
C LYS A 156 -1.47 15.00 -9.47
N LYS A 157 -2.32 14.81 -8.48
CA LYS A 157 -3.63 14.18 -8.72
C LYS A 157 -4.32 14.99 -9.82
N ASP A 158 -4.78 14.33 -10.87
CA ASP A 158 -5.61 14.99 -11.87
C ASP A 158 -6.97 15.41 -11.27
N LYS A 159 -7.66 16.30 -11.98
CA LYS A 159 -8.92 16.85 -11.49
C LYS A 159 -10.02 15.79 -11.33
N ASP A 160 -9.99 14.74 -12.16
CA ASP A 160 -10.97 13.65 -12.11
C ASP A 160 -10.74 12.77 -10.90
N THR A 161 -9.49 12.44 -10.57
CA THR A 161 -9.13 11.74 -9.33
C THR A 161 -9.59 12.50 -8.09
N ILE A 162 -9.39 13.82 -8.05
CA ILE A 162 -9.86 14.66 -6.93
C ILE A 162 -11.39 14.59 -6.83
N LYS A 163 -12.09 14.81 -7.93
CA LYS A 163 -13.55 14.77 -7.98
C LYS A 163 -14.11 13.42 -7.52
N ILE A 164 -13.53 12.32 -7.96
CA ILE A 164 -13.91 10.97 -7.56
C ILE A 164 -13.70 10.78 -6.06
N HIS A 165 -12.57 11.22 -5.53
CA HIS A 165 -12.28 11.14 -4.10
C HIS A 165 -13.31 11.90 -3.25
N GLU A 166 -13.71 13.09 -3.71
CA GLU A 166 -14.64 13.97 -2.99
C GLU A 166 -16.11 13.52 -3.13
N THR A 167 -16.46 12.79 -4.17
CA THR A 167 -17.85 12.42 -4.45
C THR A 167 -18.16 10.95 -4.23
N ILE A 168 -17.30 10.04 -4.69
CA ILE A 168 -17.56 8.60 -4.70
C ILE A 168 -17.19 7.94 -3.37
N THR A 169 -15.99 8.20 -2.89
CA THR A 169 -15.54 7.60 -1.63
C THR A 169 -16.46 7.88 -0.45
N PRO A 170 -16.99 9.11 -0.25
CA PRO A 170 -17.98 9.35 0.80
C PRO A 170 -19.28 8.56 0.63
N LYS A 171 -19.75 8.37 -0.61
CA LYS A 171 -20.94 7.56 -0.86
C LYS A 171 -20.73 6.09 -0.48
N PHE A 172 -19.60 5.50 -0.86
CA PHE A 172 -19.26 4.13 -0.43
C PHE A 172 -19.15 4.01 1.07
N LYS A 173 -18.44 4.93 1.71
CA LYS A 173 -18.33 4.96 3.17
C LYS A 173 -19.71 5.00 3.82
N LYS A 174 -20.61 5.84 3.29
CA LYS A 174 -21.96 5.92 3.81
C LYS A 174 -22.71 4.59 3.69
N ILE A 175 -22.68 3.93 2.52
CA ILE A 175 -23.33 2.64 2.30
C ILE A 175 -22.82 1.59 3.27
N VAL A 176 -21.49 1.49 3.44
CA VAL A 176 -20.88 0.55 4.37
C VAL A 176 -21.27 0.87 5.81
N ASN A 177 -21.25 2.15 6.20
CA ASN A 177 -21.57 2.57 7.57
C ASN A 177 -23.06 2.41 7.92
N ASP A 178 -23.94 2.54 6.94
CA ASP A 178 -25.38 2.35 7.10
C ASP A 178 -25.79 0.86 7.18
N SER A 179 -24.88 -0.06 6.83
CA SER A 179 -25.13 -1.50 6.87
C SER A 179 -24.22 -2.19 7.90
N ALA A 180 -24.81 -2.72 8.97
CA ALA A 180 -24.06 -3.47 9.98
C ALA A 180 -23.34 -4.69 9.40
N GLU A 181 -23.95 -5.36 8.41
CA GLU A 181 -23.36 -6.52 7.73
C GLU A 181 -22.12 -6.11 6.92
N LEU A 182 -22.20 -5.03 6.13
CA LEU A 182 -21.07 -4.57 5.33
C LEU A 182 -19.94 -4.05 6.20
N LYS A 183 -20.28 -3.34 7.26
CA LYS A 183 -19.31 -2.86 8.23
C LYS A 183 -18.54 -4.03 8.85
N GLN A 184 -19.24 -5.06 9.33
CA GLN A 184 -18.62 -6.25 9.88
C GLN A 184 -17.72 -6.96 8.85
N LYS A 185 -18.19 -7.12 7.61
CA LYS A 185 -17.38 -7.70 6.53
C LYS A 185 -16.09 -6.91 6.26
N LEU A 186 -16.16 -5.57 6.29
CA LEU A 186 -14.97 -4.74 6.12
C LEU A 186 -14.02 -4.89 7.30
N GLU A 187 -14.53 -4.87 8.53
CA GLU A 187 -13.74 -5.08 9.74
C GLU A 187 -13.04 -6.44 9.72
N ASP A 188 -13.76 -7.51 9.41
CA ASP A 188 -13.21 -8.86 9.29
C ASP A 188 -12.15 -8.95 8.18
N TYR A 189 -12.40 -8.30 7.05
CA TYR A 189 -11.44 -8.24 5.95
C TYR A 189 -10.16 -7.54 6.33
N LEU A 190 -10.24 -6.44 7.07
CA LEU A 190 -9.09 -5.63 7.47
C LEU A 190 -8.40 -6.12 8.75
N ALA A 191 -9.02 -7.02 9.53
CA ALA A 191 -8.50 -7.45 10.82
C ALA A 191 -7.03 -7.92 10.79
N PRO A 192 -6.57 -8.72 9.80
CA PRO A 192 -5.16 -9.11 9.72
C PRO A 192 -4.22 -7.91 9.48
N ASP A 193 -4.64 -6.95 8.66
CA ASP A 193 -3.86 -5.73 8.39
C ASP A 193 -3.80 -4.83 9.63
N VAL A 194 -4.89 -4.71 10.37
CA VAL A 194 -4.97 -3.99 11.64
C VAL A 194 -3.99 -4.58 12.66
N TRP A 195 -3.90 -5.90 12.72
CA TRP A 195 -2.95 -6.56 13.59
C TRP A 195 -1.49 -6.21 13.26
N TYR A 196 -1.10 -6.23 11.98
CA TYR A 196 0.23 -5.80 11.56
C TYR A 196 0.47 -4.31 11.83
N TYR A 197 -0.54 -3.47 11.60
CA TYR A 197 -0.45 -2.04 11.85
C TYR A 197 -0.23 -1.71 13.33
N HIS A 198 -0.84 -2.48 14.24
CA HIS A 198 -0.61 -2.31 15.68
C HIS A 198 0.77 -2.78 16.13
N LYS A 199 1.41 -3.70 15.44
CA LYS A 199 2.81 -4.09 15.68
C LYS A 199 3.80 -3.02 15.21
N ALA A 200 3.42 -2.17 14.29
CA ALA A 200 4.30 -1.15 13.74
C ALA A 200 4.59 -0.06 14.79
N LYS A 201 5.86 0.38 14.79
CA LYS A 201 6.36 1.45 15.64
C LYS A 201 6.29 2.80 14.94
#